data_a5f0232515e3adf26321068d8bdd5b67
#
_entry.id   a5f0232515e3adf26321068d8bdd5b67
#
_cell.length_a   1.000
_cell.length_b   1.000
_cell.length_c   1.000
_cell.angle_alpha   90.00
_cell.angle_beta   90.00
_cell.angle_gamma   90.00
#
_symmetry.space_group_name_H-M   'P 1'
#
loop_
_entity.id
_entity.type
_entity.pdbx_description
1 polymer ?
#
loop_
_entity_poly.entity_id
_entity_poly.type
_entity_poly.pdbx_seq_one_letter_code
_entity_poly.pdbx_strand_id
1 'polypeptide(L)'
;MYSGWALKKTIKFGKRWNWHTDIYFQQVVGDAPVNVPAIYTRNRIAYEGNLGFKNLDIAMGVELRYRAAYKADNYSPALGQFFYQDSITIRNPLPDISGYVHFRIRPFTAFIRFENLNTGQNLEGFSFTRNNLVAPDYAMPGLQFRIGIFWKFVN
;
A
#
# COMPACT_ATOMS: atom_id res chain seq x y z
N MET A 1 18.22 -17.38 -6.22
CA MET A 1 18.68 -16.01 -5.95
C MET A 1 17.81 -15.03 -6.72
N TYR A 2 17.50 -13.85 -6.20
CA TYR A 2 16.84 -12.81 -7.00
C TYR A 2 17.75 -11.58 -7.13
N SER A 3 17.64 -10.87 -8.24
CA SER A 3 18.31 -9.59 -8.46
C SER A 3 17.28 -8.52 -8.76
N GLY A 4 17.59 -7.28 -8.47
CA GLY A 4 16.62 -6.21 -8.74
C GLY A 4 17.23 -4.81 -8.62
N TRP A 5 16.49 -3.86 -9.17
CA TRP A 5 16.80 -2.43 -9.13
C TRP A 5 15.68 -1.70 -8.41
N ALA A 6 16.03 -0.72 -7.61
CA ALA A 6 15.08 0.15 -6.94
C ALA A 6 15.33 1.60 -7.33
N LEU A 7 14.30 2.26 -7.87
CA LEU A 7 14.28 3.71 -8.10
C LEU A 7 13.36 4.36 -7.07
N LYS A 8 13.93 5.25 -6.26
CA LYS A 8 13.16 6.03 -5.28
C LYS A 8 13.33 7.51 -5.56
N LYS A 9 12.22 8.23 -5.72
CA LYS A 9 12.25 9.65 -5.99
C LYS A 9 11.14 10.38 -5.24
N THR A 10 11.45 11.57 -4.76
CA THR A 10 10.47 12.50 -4.22
C THR A 10 10.44 13.74 -5.10
N ILE A 11 9.27 14.07 -5.61
CA ILE A 11 9.00 15.25 -6.42
C ILE A 11 8.16 16.21 -5.58
N LYS A 12 8.61 17.44 -5.43
CA LYS A 12 7.90 18.47 -4.67
C LYS A 12 7.09 19.36 -5.61
N PHE A 13 5.81 19.51 -5.34
CA PHE A 13 4.91 20.41 -6.04
C PHE A 13 4.59 21.60 -5.12
N GLY A 14 5.28 22.71 -5.33
CA GLY A 14 5.17 23.88 -4.45
C GLY A 14 5.76 23.62 -3.05
N LYS A 15 5.16 24.25 -2.01
CA LYS A 15 5.70 24.25 -0.65
C LYS A 15 5.19 23.10 0.24
N ARG A 16 4.10 22.44 -0.14
CA ARG A 16 3.36 21.55 0.77
C ARG A 16 2.94 20.22 0.14
N TRP A 17 3.07 20.06 -1.16
CA TRP A 17 2.71 18.82 -1.86
C TRP A 17 3.94 18.03 -2.26
N ASN A 18 3.95 16.77 -1.92
CA ASN A 18 5.04 15.86 -2.23
C ASN A 18 4.48 14.63 -2.96
N TRP A 19 5.14 14.23 -4.01
CA TRP A 19 4.92 12.95 -4.66
C TRP A 19 6.13 12.06 -4.42
N HIS A 20 5.93 11.00 -3.65
CA HIS A 20 6.93 9.97 -3.42
C HIS A 20 6.63 8.80 -4.36
N THR A 21 7.60 8.39 -5.14
CA THR A 21 7.50 7.23 -6.02
C THR A 21 8.65 6.27 -5.75
N ASP A 22 8.29 5.01 -5.52
CA ASP A 22 9.22 3.89 -5.39
C ASP A 22 8.85 2.88 -6.47
N ILE A 23 9.82 2.51 -7.31
CA ILE A 23 9.66 1.51 -8.36
C ILE A 23 10.73 0.45 -8.14
N TYR A 24 10.30 -0.80 -8.11
CA TYR A 24 11.17 -1.96 -7.95
C TYR A 24 11.02 -2.85 -9.18
N PHE A 25 12.14 -3.14 -9.82
CA PHE A 25 12.26 -4.15 -10.86
C PHE A 25 12.95 -5.36 -10.26
N GLN A 26 12.33 -6.54 -10.38
CA GLN A 26 12.81 -7.76 -9.74
C GLN A 26 12.81 -8.90 -10.74
N GLN A 27 13.86 -9.72 -10.70
CA GLN A 27 13.98 -10.90 -11.52
C GLN A 27 14.55 -12.06 -10.69
N VAL A 28 13.93 -13.21 -10.83
CA VAL A 28 14.46 -14.46 -10.26
C VAL A 28 15.62 -14.92 -11.12
N VAL A 29 16.74 -15.27 -10.51
CA VAL A 29 17.93 -15.78 -11.17
C VAL A 29 18.16 -17.22 -10.71
N GLY A 30 18.21 -18.15 -11.69
CA GLY A 30 18.32 -19.59 -11.42
C GLY A 30 17.02 -20.21 -10.91
N ASP A 31 17.09 -21.44 -10.43
CA ASP A 31 15.94 -22.26 -10.00
C ASP A 31 15.53 -22.03 -8.54
N ALA A 32 15.63 -20.79 -8.07
CA ALA A 32 15.21 -20.49 -6.71
C ALA A 32 13.68 -20.56 -6.57
N PRO A 33 13.13 -21.27 -5.57
CA PRO A 33 11.68 -21.35 -5.32
C PRO A 33 11.17 -20.05 -4.68
N VAL A 34 11.21 -18.97 -5.43
CA VAL A 34 10.81 -17.63 -4.97
C VAL A 34 9.90 -16.98 -6.00
N ASN A 35 8.74 -16.57 -5.57
CA ASN A 35 7.74 -15.89 -6.37
C ASN A 35 7.72 -14.39 -6.07
N VAL A 36 8.16 -13.57 -7.03
CA VAL A 36 8.17 -12.10 -6.89
C VAL A 36 7.60 -11.45 -8.15
N PRO A 37 6.84 -10.35 -8.02
CA PRO A 37 6.39 -9.59 -9.17
C PRO A 37 7.59 -8.94 -9.86
N ALA A 38 7.64 -9.01 -11.20
CA ALA A 38 8.71 -8.36 -11.98
C ALA A 38 8.75 -6.84 -11.76
N ILE A 39 7.58 -6.23 -11.54
CA ILE A 39 7.44 -4.80 -11.25
C ILE A 39 6.55 -4.62 -10.03
N TYR A 40 7.07 -3.90 -9.06
CA TYR A 40 6.31 -3.38 -7.93
C TYR A 40 6.48 -1.87 -7.86
N THR A 41 5.36 -1.14 -7.74
CA THR A 41 5.42 0.32 -7.59
C THR A 41 4.62 0.75 -6.37
N ARG A 42 5.13 1.76 -5.69
CA ARG A 42 4.44 2.46 -4.61
C ARG A 42 4.51 3.96 -4.89
N ASN A 43 3.36 4.57 -5.05
CA ASN A 43 3.23 6.00 -5.29
C ASN A 43 2.41 6.61 -4.16
N ARG A 44 2.88 7.71 -3.61
CA ARG A 44 2.19 8.43 -2.55
C ARG A 44 2.17 9.92 -2.88
N ILE A 45 0.99 10.48 -3.04
CA ILE A 45 0.76 11.92 -3.17
C ILE A 45 0.30 12.42 -1.82
N ALA A 46 1.05 13.34 -1.22
CA ALA A 46 0.85 13.81 0.13
C ALA A 46 0.85 15.35 0.21
N TYR A 47 -0.06 15.88 0.98
CA TYR A 47 0.02 17.23 1.52
C TYR A 47 0.69 17.16 2.89
N GLU A 48 1.70 18.00 3.12
CA GLU A 48 2.42 18.12 4.38
C GLU A 48 2.47 19.60 4.79
N GLY A 49 1.88 19.93 5.94
CA GLY A 49 1.78 21.30 6.38
C GLY A 49 1.01 21.45 7.69
N ASN A 50 0.56 22.67 7.96
CA ASN A 50 -0.15 23.02 9.19
C ASN A 50 -1.57 23.54 8.98
N LEU A 51 -2.08 23.58 7.75
CA LEU A 51 -3.40 24.13 7.39
C LEU A 51 -3.69 25.54 7.97
N GLY A 52 -2.64 26.33 8.27
CA GLY A 52 -2.79 27.65 8.90
C GLY A 52 -2.79 27.65 10.44
N PHE A 53 -2.79 26.50 11.09
CA PHE A 53 -2.74 26.39 12.56
C PHE A 53 -1.29 26.36 13.06
N LYS A 54 -0.97 27.15 14.08
CA LYS A 54 0.42 27.29 14.60
C LYS A 54 1.00 26.01 15.21
N ASN A 55 0.16 25.17 15.81
CA ASN A 55 0.60 24.01 16.59
C ASN A 55 0.18 22.66 16.00
N LEU A 56 -0.32 22.66 14.77
CA LEU A 56 -0.78 21.47 14.07
C LEU A 56 0.17 21.15 12.92
N ASP A 57 0.79 19.99 12.97
CA ASP A 57 1.44 19.38 11.80
C ASP A 57 0.50 18.33 11.23
N ILE A 58 0.18 18.42 9.96
CA ILE A 58 -0.68 17.46 9.28
C ILE A 58 0.01 16.91 8.04
N ALA A 59 -0.13 15.60 7.84
CA ALA A 59 0.23 14.90 6.62
C ALA A 59 -0.97 14.06 6.18
N MET A 60 -1.50 14.35 5.00
CA MET A 60 -2.61 13.61 4.42
C MET A 60 -2.35 13.31 2.97
N GLY A 61 -2.86 12.19 2.49
CA GLY A 61 -2.61 11.80 1.12
C GLY A 61 -3.24 10.48 0.72
N VAL A 62 -2.92 10.11 -0.51
CA VAL A 62 -3.32 8.85 -1.12
C VAL A 62 -2.07 8.07 -1.50
N GLU A 63 -2.08 6.78 -1.21
CA GLU A 63 -1.04 5.84 -1.57
C GLU A 63 -1.60 4.81 -2.54
N LEU A 64 -0.91 4.60 -3.64
CA LEU A 64 -1.21 3.62 -4.68
C LEU A 64 -0.09 2.59 -4.72
N ARG A 65 -0.42 1.31 -4.61
CA ARG A 65 0.53 0.20 -4.75
C ARG A 65 0.09 -0.69 -5.90
N TYR A 66 0.99 -0.95 -6.81
CA TYR A 66 0.73 -1.82 -7.94
C TYR A 66 1.77 -2.93 -8.02
N ARG A 67 1.32 -4.11 -8.36
CA ARG A 67 2.13 -5.31 -8.62
C ARG A 67 1.79 -5.85 -9.99
N ALA A 68 2.81 -6.06 -10.83
CA ALA A 68 2.64 -6.78 -12.07
C ALA A 68 2.15 -8.21 -11.82
N ALA A 69 1.54 -8.83 -12.81
CA ALA A 69 1.13 -10.22 -12.73
C ALA A 69 2.33 -11.12 -12.43
N TYR A 70 2.18 -12.05 -11.51
CA TYR A 70 3.23 -12.98 -11.10
C TYR A 70 2.63 -14.27 -10.52
N LYS A 71 3.40 -15.33 -10.48
CA LYS A 71 3.06 -16.54 -9.76
C LYS A 71 3.24 -16.25 -8.27
N ALA A 72 2.16 -16.13 -7.51
CA ALA A 72 2.25 -15.88 -6.07
C ALA A 72 2.26 -17.21 -5.32
N ASP A 73 2.93 -17.23 -4.16
CA ASP A 73 2.82 -18.36 -3.25
C ASP A 73 1.37 -18.57 -2.85
N ASN A 74 0.95 -19.82 -2.75
CA ASN A 74 -0.39 -20.15 -2.28
C ASN A 74 -0.39 -20.38 -0.77
N TYR A 75 -1.57 -20.32 -0.17
CA TYR A 75 -1.76 -20.49 1.26
C TYR A 75 -2.45 -21.82 1.56
N SER A 76 -1.92 -22.58 2.52
CA SER A 76 -2.53 -23.81 3.04
C SER A 76 -3.19 -23.54 4.39
N PRO A 77 -4.52 -23.52 4.48
CA PRO A 77 -5.22 -23.35 5.77
C PRO A 77 -4.93 -24.46 6.76
N ALA A 78 -4.72 -25.69 6.27
CA ALA A 78 -4.42 -26.85 7.11
C ALA A 78 -3.07 -26.75 7.82
N LEU A 79 -2.10 -26.11 7.16
CA LEU A 79 -0.74 -25.91 7.69
C LEU A 79 -0.53 -24.52 8.29
N GLY A 80 -1.45 -23.59 8.04
CA GLY A 80 -1.34 -22.20 8.47
C GLY A 80 -0.17 -21.42 7.83
N GLN A 81 0.31 -21.85 6.66
CA GLN A 81 1.50 -21.25 6.03
C GLN A 81 1.39 -21.13 4.51
N PHE A 82 2.20 -20.21 3.96
CA PHE A 82 2.38 -20.08 2.52
C PHE A 82 3.34 -21.15 2.00
N PHE A 83 3.10 -21.59 0.77
CA PHE A 83 3.97 -22.53 0.06
C PHE A 83 4.20 -22.09 -1.37
N TYR A 84 5.38 -22.44 -1.87
CA TYR A 84 5.76 -22.16 -3.25
C TYR A 84 4.86 -22.92 -4.22
N GLN A 85 4.41 -22.23 -5.28
CA GLN A 85 3.74 -22.83 -6.42
C GLN A 85 4.14 -22.11 -7.70
N ASP A 86 4.07 -22.78 -8.85
CA ASP A 86 4.49 -22.26 -10.14
C ASP A 86 3.41 -22.38 -11.25
N SER A 87 2.22 -22.80 -10.90
CA SER A 87 1.14 -23.08 -11.85
C SER A 87 0.17 -21.89 -12.01
N ILE A 88 -0.17 -21.20 -10.91
CA ILE A 88 -1.21 -20.16 -10.92
C ILE A 88 -0.58 -18.78 -10.90
N THR A 89 -0.93 -17.97 -11.92
CA THR A 89 -0.53 -16.55 -11.99
C THR A 89 -1.66 -15.67 -11.50
N ILE A 90 -1.41 -14.86 -10.47
CA ILE A 90 -2.34 -13.82 -10.05
C ILE A 90 -2.13 -12.54 -10.85
N ARG A 91 -3.24 -11.91 -11.20
CA ARG A 91 -3.25 -10.61 -11.89
C ARG A 91 -4.19 -9.66 -11.15
N ASN A 92 -3.62 -8.61 -10.60
CA ASN A 92 -4.37 -7.54 -9.95
C ASN A 92 -4.54 -6.38 -10.94
N PRO A 93 -5.73 -6.20 -11.53
CA PRO A 93 -5.94 -5.20 -12.59
C PRO A 93 -5.88 -3.77 -12.07
N LEU A 94 -6.16 -3.57 -10.78
CA LEU A 94 -6.19 -2.28 -10.14
C LEU A 94 -5.06 -2.16 -9.11
N PRO A 95 -4.50 -0.95 -8.89
CA PRO A 95 -3.62 -0.73 -7.76
C PRO A 95 -4.39 -0.85 -6.44
N ASP A 96 -3.71 -1.23 -5.37
CA ASP A 96 -4.24 -1.12 -4.01
C ASP A 96 -4.23 0.35 -3.61
N ILE A 97 -5.39 0.91 -3.28
CA ILE A 97 -5.57 2.33 -2.96
C ILE A 97 -5.78 2.48 -1.46
N SER A 98 -5.00 3.36 -0.85
CA SER A 98 -5.14 3.71 0.57
C SER A 98 -5.14 5.23 0.75
N GLY A 99 -6.02 5.74 1.61
CA GLY A 99 -6.02 7.12 2.04
C GLY A 99 -5.56 7.23 3.49
N TYR A 100 -4.91 8.32 3.86
CA TYR A 100 -4.48 8.53 5.23
C TYR A 100 -4.48 10.01 5.62
N VAL A 101 -4.68 10.25 6.91
CA VAL A 101 -4.49 11.53 7.58
C VAL A 101 -3.69 11.27 8.85
N HIS A 102 -2.54 11.89 8.95
CA HIS A 102 -1.73 11.91 10.17
C HIS A 102 -1.71 13.34 10.68
N PHE A 103 -1.90 13.53 11.96
CA PHE A 103 -1.77 14.84 12.56
C PHE A 103 -1.04 14.76 13.89
N ARG A 104 -0.33 15.83 14.20
CA ARG A 104 0.45 15.98 15.43
C ARG A 104 0.20 17.33 16.06
N ILE A 105 -0.21 17.31 17.31
CA ILE A 105 -0.29 18.45 18.20
C ILE A 105 0.54 18.05 19.43
N ARG A 106 1.67 18.69 19.65
CA ARG A 106 2.57 18.29 20.75
C ARG A 106 1.84 18.29 22.10
N PRO A 107 1.90 17.22 22.89
CA PRO A 107 2.62 15.93 22.76
C PRO A 107 1.83 14.79 22.08
N PHE A 108 0.73 15.09 21.40
CA PHE A 108 -0.23 14.14 20.85
C PHE A 108 -0.01 13.92 19.36
N THR A 109 -0.01 12.67 18.93
CA THR A 109 0.01 12.28 17.51
C THR A 109 -1.12 11.28 17.26
N ALA A 110 -1.87 11.45 16.20
CA ALA A 110 -2.88 10.50 15.78
C ALA A 110 -2.84 10.28 14.27
N PHE A 111 -3.39 9.14 13.85
CA PHE A 111 -3.61 8.85 12.44
C PHE A 111 -4.93 8.17 12.21
N ILE A 112 -5.44 8.40 11.02
CA ILE A 112 -6.59 7.71 10.44
C ILE A 112 -6.13 7.16 9.10
N ARG A 113 -6.42 5.91 8.81
CA ARG A 113 -6.07 5.27 7.54
C ARG A 113 -7.23 4.43 7.03
N PHE A 114 -7.52 4.60 5.76
CA PHE A 114 -8.45 3.79 4.99
C PHE A 114 -7.63 2.93 4.03
N GLU A 115 -7.75 1.63 4.11
CA GLU A 115 -7.05 0.68 3.25
C GLU A 115 -8.03 -0.04 2.34
N ASN A 116 -7.56 -0.43 1.15
CA ASN A 116 -8.34 -1.14 0.14
C ASN A 116 -9.58 -0.35 -0.33
N LEU A 117 -9.40 0.95 -0.60
CA LEU A 117 -10.46 1.82 -1.13
C LEU A 117 -11.03 1.33 -2.47
N ASN A 118 -10.24 0.55 -3.22
CA ASN A 118 -10.67 -0.09 -4.46
C ASN A 118 -11.76 -1.17 -4.27
N THR A 119 -12.05 -1.58 -3.02
CA THR A 119 -13.12 -2.53 -2.69
C THR A 119 -14.40 -1.85 -2.20
N GLY A 120 -14.40 -0.52 -2.11
CA GLY A 120 -15.56 0.25 -1.69
C GLY A 120 -16.74 0.06 -2.64
N GLN A 121 -17.88 -0.40 -2.13
CA GLN A 121 -19.14 -0.41 -2.87
C GLN A 121 -19.76 0.98 -2.80
N ASN A 122 -19.72 1.71 -3.90
CA ASN A 122 -20.58 2.89 -4.04
C ASN A 122 -21.92 2.45 -4.64
N LEU A 123 -23.00 2.70 -3.93
CA LEU A 123 -24.37 2.33 -4.28
C LEU A 123 -24.90 2.98 -5.58
N GLU A 124 -24.18 3.93 -6.15
CA GLU A 124 -24.62 4.68 -7.33
C GLU A 124 -23.51 4.77 -8.41
N GLY A 125 -23.25 3.67 -9.10
CA GLY A 125 -22.58 3.71 -10.43
C GLY A 125 -21.05 3.82 -10.45
N PHE A 126 -20.38 4.10 -9.36
CA PHE A 126 -18.92 4.03 -9.22
C PHE A 126 -18.51 2.84 -8.35
N SER A 127 -18.60 1.66 -8.93
CA SER A 127 -18.23 0.43 -8.23
C SER A 127 -16.85 -0.01 -8.67
N PHE A 128 -15.84 0.22 -7.84
CA PHE A 128 -14.59 -0.50 -7.92
C PHE A 128 -14.79 -1.88 -7.26
N THR A 129 -15.54 -2.75 -7.93
CA THR A 129 -16.03 -4.00 -7.33
C THR A 129 -15.07 -5.17 -7.42
N ARG A 130 -13.85 -4.97 -7.88
CA ARG A 130 -12.87 -6.04 -7.97
C ARG A 130 -11.84 -5.91 -6.88
N ASN A 131 -11.92 -6.82 -5.94
CA ASN A 131 -10.85 -6.98 -4.95
C ASN A 131 -9.63 -7.62 -5.60
N ASN A 132 -8.45 -7.16 -5.22
CA ASN A 132 -7.19 -7.77 -5.61
C ASN A 132 -6.97 -9.08 -4.85
N LEU A 133 -6.15 -9.96 -5.41
CA LEU A 133 -5.75 -11.21 -4.76
C LEU A 133 -4.43 -11.01 -4.00
N VAL A 134 -4.34 -11.62 -2.84
CA VAL A 134 -3.10 -11.71 -2.05
C VAL A 134 -2.35 -13.01 -2.33
N ALA A 135 -3.08 -14.07 -2.59
CA ALA A 135 -2.59 -15.39 -3.02
C ALA A 135 -3.62 -16.00 -3.98
N PRO A 136 -3.30 -17.07 -4.72
CA PRO A 136 -4.29 -17.84 -5.45
C PRO A 136 -5.47 -18.21 -4.53
N ASP A 137 -6.70 -17.96 -5.00
CA ASP A 137 -7.97 -18.21 -4.28
C ASP A 137 -8.22 -17.35 -3.02
N TYR A 138 -7.29 -16.43 -2.68
CA TYR A 138 -7.45 -15.57 -1.53
C TYR A 138 -7.50 -14.10 -1.95
N ALA A 139 -8.65 -13.50 -1.77
CA ALA A 139 -8.85 -12.07 -1.98
C ALA A 139 -8.21 -11.25 -0.84
N MET A 140 -7.79 -10.03 -1.16
CA MET A 140 -7.44 -9.06 -0.13
C MET A 140 -8.63 -8.78 0.79
N PRO A 141 -8.40 -8.37 2.05
CA PRO A 141 -9.47 -7.87 2.92
C PRO A 141 -10.27 -6.77 2.22
N GLY A 142 -11.53 -6.62 2.55
CA GLY A 142 -12.36 -5.51 2.11
C GLY A 142 -11.84 -4.15 2.63
N LEU A 143 -12.66 -3.11 2.50
CA LEU A 143 -12.34 -1.79 3.05
C LEU A 143 -12.02 -1.90 4.54
N GLN A 144 -10.84 -1.42 4.92
CA GLN A 144 -10.37 -1.39 6.30
C GLN A 144 -10.21 0.04 6.79
N PHE A 145 -10.64 0.27 8.00
CA PHE A 145 -10.45 1.52 8.71
C PHE A 145 -9.54 1.31 9.92
N ARG A 146 -8.49 2.11 10.02
CA ARG A 146 -7.53 2.05 11.12
C ARG A 146 -7.38 3.41 11.76
N ILE A 147 -7.44 3.45 13.09
CA ILE A 147 -7.13 4.63 13.90
C ILE A 147 -6.02 4.26 14.86
N GLY A 148 -5.09 5.19 15.06
CA GLY A 148 -4.07 5.08 16.08
C GLY A 148 -3.81 6.40 16.75
N ILE A 149 -3.52 6.35 18.04
CA ILE A 149 -3.20 7.48 18.89
C ILE A 149 -1.90 7.18 19.62
N PHE A 150 -1.00 8.14 19.61
CA PHE A 150 0.21 8.11 20.41
C PHE A 150 0.29 9.38 21.24
N TRP A 151 0.34 9.22 22.55
CA TRP A 151 0.45 10.32 23.49
C TRP A 151 1.75 10.17 24.28
N LYS A 152 2.61 11.16 24.18
CA LYS A 152 3.84 11.21 24.95
C LYS A 152 3.58 11.89 26.29
N PHE A 153 3.54 11.11 27.35
CA PHE A 153 3.53 11.62 28.72
C PHE A 153 4.96 11.98 29.08
N VAL A 154 5.21 13.25 29.30
CA VAL A 154 6.51 13.75 29.83
C VAL A 154 6.21 14.28 31.22
N ASN A 155 6.87 13.72 32.23
CA ASN A 155 6.94 14.33 33.56
C ASN A 155 7.98 15.46 33.53
#